data_c2a5f4a9b0b3c1d238d1b1e6e74bc313
#
_entry.id   c2a5f4a9b0b3c1d238d1b1e6e74bc313
#
_cell.length_a   1.000
_cell.length_b   1.000
_cell.length_c   1.000
_cell.angle_alpha   90.00
_cell.angle_beta   90.00
_cell.angle_gamma   90.00
#
_symmetry.space_group_name_H-M   'P 1'
#
loop_
_entity.id
_entity.type
_entity.pdbx_description
1 polymer ?
#
loop_
_entity_poly.entity_id
_entity_poly.type
_entity_poly.pdbx_seq_one_letter_code
_entity_poly.pdbx_strand_id
1 'polypeptide(L)'
;MSPVAVVTGGASGIGLGVARHLAADGHDVAVLDQNGEGADAAAAALRAQGARALGVEVDVADRHSVEAGFARVRAELGPVAILVTSAGIEAFDPLLEISAERWDRIIAVNLTGTFSCVQSAVPDMLDAGWGRIVTISSQSAQSGAPNMAHYSASKGGVIALTKALAVDLARQGITVNSIAPSLVDTPMARAAEATGDFPGVDVIGPMVPLGRAGTPADIAAACSFLCAESGSYITGQILGVNGGMYIW
;
A
#
# COMPACT_ATOMS: atom_id res chain seq x y z
N MET A 1 15.92 -18.28 7.13
CA MET A 1 15.77 -17.36 6.00
C MET A 1 14.98 -16.17 6.51
N SER A 2 15.32 -14.97 6.07
CA SER A 2 14.53 -13.78 6.40
C SER A 2 13.13 -13.89 5.79
N PRO A 3 12.07 -13.39 6.45
CA PRO A 3 10.74 -13.34 5.85
C PRO A 3 10.75 -12.53 4.56
N VAL A 4 10.05 -13.02 3.52
CA VAL A 4 9.91 -12.30 2.25
C VAL A 4 8.75 -11.32 2.33
N ALA A 5 9.03 -10.06 2.09
CA ALA A 5 8.05 -8.97 2.04
C ALA A 5 7.79 -8.55 0.58
N VAL A 6 6.54 -8.52 0.18
CA VAL A 6 6.08 -7.98 -1.11
C VAL A 6 5.46 -6.61 -0.88
N VAL A 7 5.91 -5.62 -1.64
CA VAL A 7 5.35 -4.27 -1.63
C VAL A 7 4.89 -3.88 -3.04
N THR A 8 3.58 -3.69 -3.23
CA THR A 8 3.04 -3.20 -4.50
C THR A 8 3.06 -1.67 -4.56
N GLY A 9 3.23 -1.09 -5.76
CA GLY A 9 3.47 0.34 -5.92
C GLY A 9 4.81 0.78 -5.30
N GLY A 10 5.77 -0.14 -5.27
CA GLY A 10 7.01 0.01 -4.52
C GLY A 10 8.11 0.81 -5.23
N ALA A 11 7.90 1.24 -6.47
CA ALA A 11 8.88 2.06 -7.21
C ALA A 11 8.96 3.51 -6.73
N SER A 12 7.93 4.01 -6.03
CA SER A 12 7.86 5.41 -5.62
C SER A 12 7.05 5.63 -4.33
N GLY A 13 7.03 6.87 -3.84
CA GLY A 13 6.15 7.36 -2.79
C GLY A 13 6.12 6.48 -1.52
N ILE A 14 4.93 6.19 -1.05
CA ILE A 14 4.71 5.41 0.18
C ILE A 14 5.28 4.00 0.02
N GLY A 15 5.01 3.32 -1.10
CA GLY A 15 5.49 1.95 -1.33
C GLY A 15 7.01 1.84 -1.27
N LEU A 16 7.74 2.78 -1.89
CA LEU A 16 9.19 2.82 -1.82
C LEU A 16 9.70 3.08 -0.39
N GLY A 17 9.02 3.98 0.36
CA GLY A 17 9.32 4.20 1.77
C GLY A 17 9.18 2.93 2.59
N VAL A 18 8.08 2.19 2.39
CA VAL A 18 7.81 0.90 3.05
C VAL A 18 8.87 -0.15 2.67
N ALA A 19 9.18 -0.29 1.38
CA ALA A 19 10.20 -1.24 0.91
C ALA A 19 11.56 -1.00 1.58
N ARG A 20 11.96 0.27 1.74
CA ARG A 20 13.20 0.66 2.44
C ARG A 20 13.18 0.30 3.92
N HIS A 21 12.08 0.54 4.63
CA HIS A 21 11.96 0.21 6.06
C HIS A 21 12.00 -1.30 6.27
N LEU A 22 11.22 -2.07 5.51
CA LEU A 22 11.21 -3.52 5.63
C LEU A 22 12.59 -4.14 5.29
N ALA A 23 13.31 -3.58 4.31
CA ALA A 23 14.69 -3.99 4.04
C ALA A 23 15.64 -3.68 5.20
N ALA A 24 15.50 -2.50 5.83
CA ALA A 24 16.29 -2.12 7.01
C ALA A 24 15.96 -2.98 8.23
N ASP A 25 14.73 -3.49 8.35
CA ASP A 25 14.30 -4.45 9.36
C ASP A 25 14.84 -5.89 9.11
N GLY A 26 15.56 -6.09 7.99
CA GLY A 26 16.20 -7.37 7.65
C GLY A 26 15.34 -8.32 6.85
N HIS A 27 14.25 -7.84 6.23
CA HIS A 27 13.43 -8.66 5.33
C HIS A 27 14.01 -8.72 3.92
N ASP A 28 13.80 -9.85 3.23
CA ASP A 28 13.99 -9.94 1.78
C ASP A 28 12.80 -9.22 1.11
N VAL A 29 13.05 -8.31 0.16
CA VAL A 29 11.99 -7.42 -0.35
C VAL A 29 11.77 -7.59 -1.85
N ALA A 30 10.54 -7.91 -2.24
CA ALA A 30 10.08 -7.81 -3.61
C ALA A 30 9.34 -6.46 -3.82
N VAL A 31 9.84 -5.66 -4.74
CA VAL A 31 9.25 -4.39 -5.18
C VAL A 31 8.44 -4.67 -6.44
N LEU A 32 7.11 -4.61 -6.34
CA LEU A 32 6.19 -4.79 -7.46
C LEU A 32 5.63 -3.44 -7.91
N ASP A 33 5.74 -3.13 -9.20
CA ASP A 33 5.21 -1.87 -9.76
C ASP A 33 4.88 -2.06 -11.25
N GLN A 34 3.91 -1.31 -11.79
CA GLN A 34 3.66 -1.29 -13.23
C GLN A 34 4.81 -0.64 -14.02
N ASN A 35 5.62 0.18 -13.35
CA ASN A 35 6.87 0.71 -13.88
C ASN A 35 8.00 -0.28 -13.54
N GLY A 36 8.26 -1.24 -14.43
CA GLY A 36 9.28 -2.26 -14.25
C GLY A 36 10.68 -1.70 -14.04
N GLU A 37 11.07 -0.66 -14.81
CA GLU A 37 12.37 0.01 -14.65
C GLU A 37 12.49 0.66 -13.27
N GLY A 38 11.42 1.30 -12.79
CA GLY A 38 11.35 1.87 -11.44
C GLY A 38 11.46 0.82 -10.34
N ALA A 39 10.78 -0.33 -10.51
CA ALA A 39 10.86 -1.45 -9.58
C ALA A 39 12.29 -2.02 -9.51
N ASP A 40 12.94 -2.21 -10.65
CA ASP A 40 14.32 -2.69 -10.72
C ASP A 40 15.31 -1.71 -10.11
N ALA A 41 15.14 -0.41 -10.36
CA ALA A 41 15.96 0.65 -9.76
C ALA A 41 15.80 0.69 -8.23
N ALA A 42 14.56 0.60 -7.74
CA ALA A 42 14.29 0.53 -6.29
C ALA A 42 14.94 -0.70 -5.66
N ALA A 43 14.78 -1.88 -6.25
CA ALA A 43 15.41 -3.11 -5.78
C ALA A 43 16.94 -3.03 -5.83
N ALA A 44 17.52 -2.43 -6.86
CA ALA A 44 18.97 -2.20 -6.96
C ALA A 44 19.48 -1.30 -5.82
N ALA A 45 18.73 -0.23 -5.48
CA ALA A 45 19.06 0.64 -4.36
C ALA A 45 19.02 -0.10 -3.01
N LEU A 46 18.05 -1.00 -2.80
CA LEU A 46 17.99 -1.83 -1.60
C LEU A 46 19.16 -2.82 -1.53
N ARG A 47 19.51 -3.46 -2.65
CA ARG A 47 20.68 -4.34 -2.73
C ARG A 47 21.99 -3.62 -2.43
N ALA A 48 22.14 -2.37 -2.88
CA ALA A 48 23.29 -1.54 -2.56
C ALA A 48 23.43 -1.22 -1.05
N GLN A 49 22.34 -1.34 -0.30
CA GLN A 49 22.31 -1.21 1.16
C GLN A 49 22.45 -2.55 1.90
N GLY A 50 22.70 -3.65 1.16
CA GLY A 50 22.93 -4.97 1.72
C GLY A 50 21.69 -5.87 1.85
N ALA A 51 20.52 -5.40 1.45
CA ALA A 51 19.30 -6.21 1.46
C ALA A 51 19.26 -7.17 0.26
N ARG A 52 18.61 -8.32 0.42
CA ARG A 52 18.20 -9.15 -0.71
C ARG A 52 16.88 -8.59 -1.29
N ALA A 53 16.90 -8.14 -2.52
CA ALA A 53 15.74 -7.48 -3.11
C ALA A 53 15.58 -7.81 -4.60
N LEU A 54 14.30 -7.82 -5.05
CA LEU A 54 13.86 -8.14 -6.40
C LEU A 54 12.89 -7.08 -6.91
N GLY A 55 13.10 -6.56 -8.13
CA GLY A 55 12.13 -5.75 -8.86
C GLY A 55 11.30 -6.63 -9.78
N VAL A 56 9.99 -6.40 -9.84
CA VAL A 56 9.08 -7.13 -10.72
C VAL A 56 8.06 -6.18 -11.31
N GLU A 57 7.94 -6.17 -12.64
CA GLU A 57 6.86 -5.46 -13.32
C GLU A 57 5.54 -6.17 -13.09
N VAL A 58 4.55 -5.46 -12.51
CA VAL A 58 3.21 -5.99 -12.22
C VAL A 58 2.16 -4.89 -12.35
N ASP A 59 1.19 -5.06 -13.25
CA ASP A 59 -0.07 -4.30 -13.19
C ASP A 59 -1.04 -5.03 -12.25
N VAL A 60 -1.32 -4.43 -11.09
CA VAL A 60 -2.23 -5.02 -10.08
C VAL A 60 -3.67 -5.12 -10.58
N ALA A 61 -4.06 -4.36 -11.60
CA ALA A 61 -5.37 -4.46 -12.23
C ALA A 61 -5.51 -5.68 -13.18
N ASP A 62 -4.39 -6.28 -13.57
CA ASP A 62 -4.36 -7.52 -14.34
C ASP A 62 -4.03 -8.71 -13.44
N ARG A 63 -5.00 -9.60 -13.27
CA ARG A 63 -4.85 -10.80 -12.44
C ARG A 63 -3.71 -11.70 -12.88
N HIS A 64 -3.54 -11.89 -14.19
CA HIS A 64 -2.46 -12.75 -14.72
C HIS A 64 -1.08 -12.13 -14.44
N SER A 65 -0.96 -10.81 -14.55
CA SER A 65 0.25 -10.07 -14.17
C SER A 65 0.59 -10.27 -12.69
N VAL A 66 -0.41 -10.18 -11.81
CA VAL A 66 -0.24 -10.44 -10.37
C VAL A 66 0.23 -11.87 -10.12
N GLU A 67 -0.46 -12.88 -10.68
CA GLU A 67 -0.11 -14.29 -10.48
C GLU A 67 1.31 -14.61 -10.96
N ALA A 68 1.70 -14.09 -12.14
CA ALA A 68 3.05 -14.24 -12.69
C ALA A 68 4.11 -13.56 -11.82
N GLY A 69 3.81 -12.35 -11.33
CA GLY A 69 4.70 -11.59 -10.44
C GLY A 69 4.96 -12.34 -9.12
N PHE A 70 3.92 -12.85 -8.47
CA PHE A 70 4.07 -13.63 -7.25
C PHE A 70 4.78 -14.97 -7.48
N ALA A 71 4.56 -15.63 -8.64
CA ALA A 71 5.31 -16.84 -9.00
C ALA A 71 6.82 -16.55 -9.13
N ARG A 72 7.18 -15.42 -9.73
CA ARG A 72 8.57 -14.95 -9.83
C ARG A 72 9.18 -14.67 -8.45
N VAL A 73 8.43 -13.99 -7.57
CA VAL A 73 8.88 -13.73 -6.18
C VAL A 73 9.19 -15.05 -5.46
N ARG A 74 8.29 -16.03 -5.54
CA ARG A 74 8.50 -17.35 -4.92
C ARG A 74 9.74 -18.06 -5.44
N ALA A 75 9.96 -18.01 -6.76
CA ALA A 75 11.12 -18.65 -7.39
C ALA A 75 12.45 -18.01 -6.98
N GLU A 76 12.49 -16.68 -6.81
CA GLU A 76 13.75 -15.96 -6.58
C GLU A 76 14.01 -15.64 -5.11
N LEU A 77 12.97 -15.34 -4.31
CA LEU A 77 13.10 -14.97 -2.91
C LEU A 77 12.56 -16.05 -1.95
N GLY A 78 11.54 -16.78 -2.35
CA GLY A 78 10.87 -17.76 -1.50
C GLY A 78 9.41 -17.39 -1.19
N PRO A 79 8.75 -18.12 -0.27
CA PRO A 79 7.36 -17.91 0.07
C PRO A 79 7.12 -16.54 0.71
N VAL A 80 6.00 -15.93 0.37
CA VAL A 80 5.62 -14.59 0.84
C VAL A 80 5.11 -14.66 2.27
N ALA A 81 5.72 -13.91 3.15
CA ALA A 81 5.37 -13.82 4.57
C ALA A 81 4.74 -12.46 4.96
N ILE A 82 5.08 -11.41 4.23
CA ILE A 82 4.57 -10.04 4.46
C ILE A 82 4.07 -9.49 3.13
N LEU A 83 2.87 -8.89 3.15
CA LEU A 83 2.31 -8.18 1.99
C LEU A 83 1.91 -6.77 2.39
N VAL A 84 2.42 -5.77 1.65
CA VAL A 84 1.94 -4.39 1.74
C VAL A 84 1.36 -3.97 0.40
N THR A 85 0.03 -3.71 0.35
CA THR A 85 -0.64 -3.26 -0.87
C THR A 85 -0.69 -1.74 -0.90
N SER A 86 0.32 -1.12 -1.54
CA SER A 86 0.46 0.33 -1.68
C SER A 86 0.22 0.83 -3.10
N ALA A 87 0.10 -0.04 -4.09
CA ALA A 87 -0.30 0.34 -5.44
C ALA A 87 -1.68 1.01 -5.42
N GLY A 88 -1.78 2.15 -6.10
CA GLY A 88 -3.03 2.90 -6.17
C GLY A 88 -2.91 4.09 -7.10
N ILE A 89 -4.04 4.57 -7.55
CA ILE A 89 -4.20 5.80 -8.34
C ILE A 89 -5.27 6.67 -7.69
N GLU A 90 -5.15 7.97 -7.85
CA GLU A 90 -6.17 8.93 -7.41
C GLU A 90 -6.70 9.73 -8.61
N ALA A 91 -7.86 10.33 -8.44
CA ALA A 91 -8.43 11.28 -9.37
C ALA A 91 -9.37 12.23 -8.63
N PHE A 92 -9.55 13.43 -9.19
CA PHE A 92 -10.39 14.50 -8.68
C PHE A 92 -11.38 14.86 -9.78
N ASP A 93 -12.53 14.20 -9.82
CA ASP A 93 -13.55 14.41 -10.83
C ASP A 93 -14.88 14.82 -10.14
N PRO A 94 -15.56 15.90 -10.56
CA PRO A 94 -16.91 16.21 -10.08
C PRO A 94 -17.84 15.01 -10.32
N LEU A 95 -18.78 14.76 -9.39
CA LEU A 95 -19.61 13.55 -9.40
C LEU A 95 -20.25 13.25 -10.77
N LEU A 96 -20.78 14.28 -11.44
CA LEU A 96 -21.48 14.12 -12.72
C LEU A 96 -20.53 13.94 -13.92
N GLU A 97 -19.24 14.14 -13.72
CA GLU A 97 -18.19 14.00 -14.75
C GLU A 97 -17.41 12.68 -14.63
N ILE A 98 -17.67 11.90 -13.58
CA ILE A 98 -17.05 10.58 -13.42
C ILE A 98 -17.61 9.65 -14.50
N SER A 99 -16.75 9.29 -15.48
CA SER A 99 -17.14 8.29 -16.47
C SER A 99 -17.09 6.87 -15.90
N ALA A 100 -17.81 5.93 -16.53
CA ALA A 100 -17.77 4.53 -16.14
C ALA A 100 -16.35 3.95 -16.21
N GLU A 101 -15.59 4.30 -17.24
CA GLU A 101 -14.22 3.85 -17.46
C GLU A 101 -13.28 4.37 -16.35
N ARG A 102 -13.48 5.63 -15.94
CA ARG A 102 -12.70 6.23 -14.84
C ARG A 102 -13.02 5.53 -13.52
N TRP A 103 -14.30 5.33 -13.24
CA TRP A 103 -14.76 4.57 -12.08
C TRP A 103 -14.16 3.18 -12.06
N ASP A 104 -14.32 2.42 -13.15
CA ASP A 104 -13.84 1.05 -13.26
C ASP A 104 -12.32 0.96 -13.10
N ARG A 105 -11.56 1.89 -13.68
CA ARG A 105 -10.10 1.92 -13.53
C ARG A 105 -9.66 2.15 -12.08
N ILE A 106 -10.30 3.07 -11.37
CA ILE A 106 -10.01 3.34 -9.94
C ILE A 106 -10.31 2.09 -9.09
N ILE A 107 -11.46 1.46 -9.30
CA ILE A 107 -11.83 0.23 -8.59
C ILE A 107 -10.89 -0.91 -8.93
N ALA A 108 -10.56 -1.09 -10.22
CA ALA A 108 -9.68 -2.16 -10.68
C ALA A 108 -8.30 -2.09 -10.02
N VAL A 109 -7.69 -0.90 -9.97
CA VAL A 109 -6.36 -0.74 -9.37
C VAL A 109 -6.42 -0.80 -7.84
N ASN A 110 -7.26 0.05 -7.23
CA ASN A 110 -7.18 0.30 -5.79
C ASN A 110 -7.80 -0.84 -4.96
N LEU A 111 -8.89 -1.44 -5.42
CA LEU A 111 -9.65 -2.43 -4.67
C LEU A 111 -9.44 -3.85 -5.21
N THR A 112 -9.75 -4.07 -6.49
CA THR A 112 -9.60 -5.40 -7.10
C THR A 112 -8.14 -5.84 -7.10
N GLY A 113 -7.20 -4.93 -7.41
CA GLY A 113 -5.77 -5.18 -7.37
C GLY A 113 -5.28 -5.55 -5.97
N THR A 114 -5.74 -4.82 -4.94
CA THR A 114 -5.46 -5.16 -3.53
C THR A 114 -5.95 -6.58 -3.22
N PHE A 115 -7.19 -6.93 -3.59
CA PHE A 115 -7.75 -8.27 -3.38
C PHE A 115 -6.93 -9.34 -4.11
N SER A 116 -6.59 -9.14 -5.37
CA SER A 116 -5.80 -10.10 -6.18
C SER A 116 -4.43 -10.36 -5.56
N CYS A 117 -3.74 -9.32 -5.07
CA CYS A 117 -2.45 -9.47 -4.39
C CYS A 117 -2.58 -10.25 -3.06
N VAL A 118 -3.62 -9.96 -2.27
CA VAL A 118 -3.90 -10.71 -1.02
C VAL A 118 -4.17 -12.18 -1.34
N GLN A 119 -5.02 -12.46 -2.33
CA GLN A 119 -5.34 -13.83 -2.73
C GLN A 119 -4.11 -14.60 -3.22
N SER A 120 -3.13 -13.91 -3.83
CA SER A 120 -1.87 -14.50 -4.27
C SER A 120 -0.88 -14.75 -3.13
N ALA A 121 -0.89 -13.93 -2.07
CA ALA A 121 0.05 -14.06 -0.94
C ALA A 121 -0.41 -15.04 0.14
N VAL A 122 -1.72 -15.09 0.40
CA VAL A 122 -2.30 -15.84 1.54
C VAL A 122 -1.95 -17.34 1.55
N PRO A 123 -1.89 -18.08 0.43
CA PRO A 123 -1.50 -19.49 0.46
C PRO A 123 -0.18 -19.75 1.16
N ASP A 124 0.85 -18.94 0.88
CA ASP A 124 2.18 -19.10 1.50
C ASP A 124 2.12 -18.84 3.02
N MET A 125 1.32 -17.86 3.44
CA MET A 125 1.12 -17.50 4.84
C MET A 125 0.35 -18.59 5.61
N LEU A 126 -0.65 -19.21 4.95
CA LEU A 126 -1.40 -20.34 5.52
C LEU A 126 -0.50 -21.56 5.72
N ASP A 127 0.33 -21.89 4.73
CA ASP A 127 1.28 -22.99 4.82
C ASP A 127 2.32 -22.77 5.94
N ALA A 128 2.71 -21.51 6.18
CA ALA A 128 3.63 -21.12 7.23
C ALA A 128 2.96 -21.01 8.62
N GLY A 129 1.64 -20.90 8.70
CA GLY A 129 0.91 -20.57 9.94
C GLY A 129 1.26 -19.17 10.49
N TRP A 130 1.76 -18.27 9.64
CA TRP A 130 2.19 -16.93 9.99
C TRP A 130 2.11 -15.98 8.78
N GLY A 131 1.64 -14.77 9.00
CA GLY A 131 1.63 -13.75 7.95
C GLY A 131 1.30 -12.36 8.48
N ARG A 132 1.72 -11.35 7.71
CA ARG A 132 1.40 -9.93 7.97
C ARG A 132 0.92 -9.27 6.69
N ILE A 133 -0.29 -8.72 6.73
CA ILE A 133 -0.87 -7.97 5.60
C ILE A 133 -1.17 -6.56 6.07
N VAL A 134 -0.59 -5.57 5.38
CA VAL A 134 -0.89 -4.16 5.59
C VAL A 134 -1.41 -3.56 4.29
N THR A 135 -2.64 -3.06 4.30
CA THR A 135 -3.22 -2.35 3.16
C THR A 135 -3.08 -0.84 3.34
N ILE A 136 -2.90 -0.11 2.24
CA ILE A 136 -2.91 1.35 2.28
C ILE A 136 -4.29 1.84 1.82
N SER A 137 -5.12 2.27 2.78
CA SER A 137 -6.39 2.94 2.52
C SER A 137 -6.19 4.46 2.36
N SER A 138 -7.07 5.27 2.87
CA SER A 138 -6.97 6.73 2.87
C SER A 138 -7.88 7.33 3.93
N GLN A 139 -7.51 8.48 4.47
CA GLN A 139 -8.40 9.30 5.27
C GLN A 139 -9.69 9.64 4.51
N SER A 140 -9.63 9.88 3.18
CA SER A 140 -10.81 10.21 2.36
C SER A 140 -11.89 9.11 2.38
N ALA A 141 -11.50 7.86 2.68
CA ALA A 141 -12.46 6.76 2.88
C ALA A 141 -13.22 6.87 4.22
N GLN A 142 -12.73 7.64 5.16
CA GLN A 142 -13.29 7.82 6.49
C GLN A 142 -14.08 9.14 6.61
N SER A 143 -13.52 10.24 6.10
CA SER A 143 -14.11 11.57 6.19
C SER A 143 -14.85 12.03 4.94
N GLY A 144 -14.67 11.34 3.81
CA GLY A 144 -14.99 11.88 2.49
C GLY A 144 -13.95 12.91 2.03
N ALA A 145 -13.95 13.20 0.73
CA ALA A 145 -13.17 14.28 0.14
C ALA A 145 -13.88 14.81 -1.11
N PRO A 146 -13.85 16.13 -1.37
CA PRO A 146 -14.48 16.73 -2.56
C PRO A 146 -13.90 16.12 -3.84
N ASN A 147 -14.76 15.87 -4.83
CA ASN A 147 -14.40 15.36 -6.16
C ASN A 147 -13.68 13.98 -6.16
N MET A 148 -13.78 13.23 -5.08
CA MET A 148 -13.09 11.95 -4.93
C MET A 148 -14.04 10.76 -4.65
N ALA A 149 -15.28 10.79 -5.14
CA ALA A 149 -16.29 9.77 -4.83
C ALA A 149 -15.81 8.34 -5.19
N HIS A 150 -15.26 8.15 -6.38
CA HIS A 150 -14.71 6.87 -6.85
C HIS A 150 -13.49 6.43 -6.03
N TYR A 151 -12.57 7.36 -5.74
CA TYR A 151 -11.39 7.07 -4.92
C TYR A 151 -11.78 6.71 -3.49
N SER A 152 -12.62 7.53 -2.85
CA SER A 152 -13.12 7.26 -1.49
C SER A 152 -13.88 5.93 -1.41
N ALA A 153 -14.70 5.60 -2.42
CA ALA A 153 -15.38 4.32 -2.51
C ALA A 153 -14.39 3.15 -2.60
N SER A 154 -13.37 3.25 -3.47
CA SER A 154 -12.32 2.22 -3.60
C SER A 154 -11.57 1.99 -2.29
N LYS A 155 -11.16 3.06 -1.61
CA LYS A 155 -10.42 3.00 -0.34
C LYS A 155 -11.32 2.60 0.84
N GLY A 156 -12.62 2.92 0.79
CA GLY A 156 -13.64 2.37 1.70
C GLY A 156 -13.81 0.87 1.54
N GLY A 157 -13.80 0.38 0.30
CA GLY A 157 -13.78 -1.05 0.00
C GLY A 157 -12.55 -1.76 0.57
N VAL A 158 -11.35 -1.14 0.48
CA VAL A 158 -10.12 -1.65 1.10
C VAL A 158 -10.25 -1.75 2.62
N ILE A 159 -10.86 -0.76 3.28
CA ILE A 159 -11.14 -0.80 4.73
C ILE A 159 -12.05 -1.99 5.08
N ALA A 160 -13.14 -2.18 4.35
CA ALA A 160 -14.06 -3.29 4.58
C ALA A 160 -13.40 -4.64 4.33
N LEU A 161 -12.64 -4.77 3.22
CA LEU A 161 -11.86 -5.96 2.89
C LEU A 161 -10.86 -6.30 4.00
N THR A 162 -10.12 -5.32 4.51
CA THR A 162 -9.17 -5.49 5.63
C THR A 162 -9.84 -6.12 6.85
N LYS A 163 -11.00 -5.61 7.23
CA LYS A 163 -11.75 -6.14 8.40
C LYS A 163 -12.23 -7.56 8.18
N ALA A 164 -12.76 -7.87 7.00
CA ALA A 164 -13.22 -9.22 6.66
C ALA A 164 -12.07 -10.23 6.71
N LEU A 165 -10.96 -9.91 6.04
CA LEU A 165 -9.78 -10.77 6.01
C LEU A 165 -9.14 -10.95 7.40
N ALA A 166 -9.17 -9.93 8.25
CA ALA A 166 -8.67 -10.02 9.61
C ALA A 166 -9.44 -11.07 10.44
N VAL A 167 -10.77 -11.11 10.29
CA VAL A 167 -11.62 -12.11 10.95
C VAL A 167 -11.37 -13.51 10.39
N ASP A 168 -11.28 -13.62 9.07
CA ASP A 168 -11.12 -14.91 8.39
C ASP A 168 -9.75 -15.56 8.68
N LEU A 169 -8.68 -14.75 8.80
CA LEU A 169 -7.31 -15.24 8.82
C LEU A 169 -6.65 -15.25 10.22
N ALA A 170 -7.27 -14.62 11.22
CA ALA A 170 -6.65 -14.46 12.55
C ALA A 170 -6.26 -15.80 13.20
N ARG A 171 -7.10 -16.83 13.09
CA ARG A 171 -6.83 -18.14 13.69
C ARG A 171 -5.70 -18.91 13.03
N GLN A 172 -5.27 -18.47 11.83
CA GLN A 172 -4.14 -19.02 11.08
C GLN A 172 -2.83 -18.26 11.36
N GLY A 173 -2.81 -17.37 12.38
CA GLY A 173 -1.62 -16.59 12.73
C GLY A 173 -1.31 -15.42 11.80
N ILE A 174 -2.28 -15.03 10.96
CA ILE A 174 -2.14 -13.95 9.99
C ILE A 174 -2.87 -12.71 10.51
N THR A 175 -2.17 -11.57 10.61
CA THR A 175 -2.80 -10.28 10.92
C THR A 175 -3.03 -9.48 9.65
N VAL A 176 -4.14 -8.78 9.59
CA VAL A 176 -4.50 -7.90 8.47
C VAL A 176 -4.93 -6.55 9.01
N ASN A 177 -4.18 -5.51 8.68
CA ASN A 177 -4.45 -4.13 9.11
C ASN A 177 -4.39 -3.17 7.93
N SER A 178 -4.94 -1.98 8.12
CA SER A 178 -4.87 -0.90 7.12
C SER A 178 -4.24 0.34 7.73
N ILE A 179 -3.45 1.05 6.96
CA ILE A 179 -3.03 2.42 7.27
C ILE A 179 -3.88 3.37 6.42
N ALA A 180 -4.39 4.43 7.06
CA ALA A 180 -5.16 5.49 6.42
C ALA A 180 -4.36 6.81 6.47
N PRO A 181 -3.50 7.07 5.47
CA PRO A 181 -2.80 8.34 5.37
C PRO A 181 -3.76 9.49 5.04
N SER A 182 -3.38 10.71 5.42
CA SER A 182 -3.91 11.96 4.87
C SER A 182 -2.97 12.49 3.78
N LEU A 183 -2.63 13.77 3.85
CA LEU A 183 -1.64 14.38 2.95
C LEU A 183 -0.24 13.85 3.24
N VAL A 184 0.34 13.18 2.25
CA VAL A 184 1.74 12.70 2.25
C VAL A 184 2.46 13.29 1.03
N ASP A 185 3.63 13.88 1.24
CA ASP A 185 4.45 14.41 0.15
C ASP A 185 5.01 13.26 -0.69
N THR A 186 4.39 13.04 -1.83
CA THR A 186 4.68 11.94 -2.77
C THR A 186 4.64 12.45 -4.21
N PRO A 187 5.25 11.72 -5.16
CA PRO A 187 5.08 12.06 -6.58
C PRO A 187 3.62 12.15 -7.03
N MET A 188 2.72 11.31 -6.49
CA MET A 188 1.28 11.35 -6.76
C MET A 188 0.66 12.68 -6.32
N ALA A 189 0.89 13.09 -5.07
CA ALA A 189 0.39 14.36 -4.55
C ALA A 189 0.95 15.58 -5.31
N ARG A 190 2.24 15.54 -5.66
CA ARG A 190 2.87 16.60 -6.47
C ARG A 190 2.34 16.64 -7.91
N ALA A 191 1.98 15.51 -8.48
CA ALA A 191 1.34 15.47 -9.82
C ALA A 191 -0.06 16.09 -9.78
N ALA A 192 -0.88 15.80 -8.75
CA ALA A 192 -2.19 16.41 -8.57
C ALA A 192 -2.11 17.94 -8.29
N GLU A 193 -1.09 18.38 -7.56
CA GLU A 193 -0.77 19.81 -7.40
C GLU A 193 -0.46 20.48 -8.74
N ALA A 194 0.35 19.82 -9.57
CA ALA A 194 0.76 20.36 -10.88
C ALA A 194 -0.40 20.48 -11.87
N THR A 195 -1.44 19.64 -11.75
CA THR A 195 -2.67 19.73 -12.55
C THR A 195 -3.72 20.71 -11.98
N GLY A 196 -3.50 21.21 -10.75
CA GLY A 196 -4.42 22.12 -10.07
C GLY A 196 -5.60 21.43 -9.40
N ASP A 197 -5.58 20.10 -9.27
CA ASP A 197 -6.65 19.31 -8.67
C ASP A 197 -6.79 19.55 -7.17
N PHE A 198 -5.71 19.98 -6.51
CA PHE A 198 -5.76 20.45 -5.12
C PHE A 198 -4.74 21.58 -4.86
N PRO A 199 -4.87 22.34 -3.74
CA PRO A 199 -4.06 23.54 -3.50
C PRO A 199 -2.55 23.34 -3.37
N GLY A 200 -2.10 22.11 -3.15
CA GLY A 200 -0.69 21.75 -3.05
C GLY A 200 -0.23 21.35 -1.66
N VAL A 201 0.87 20.57 -1.65
CA VAL A 201 1.44 19.99 -0.43
C VAL A 201 1.94 21.10 0.50
N ASP A 202 2.59 22.13 -0.05
CA ASP A 202 3.19 23.21 0.73
C ASP A 202 2.15 24.21 1.26
N VAL A 203 0.95 24.24 0.65
CA VAL A 203 -0.19 25.06 1.11
C VAL A 203 -0.95 24.34 2.22
N ILE A 204 -1.25 23.05 2.04
CA ILE A 204 -2.07 22.28 2.99
C ILE A 204 -1.22 21.77 4.18
N GLY A 205 0.07 21.48 3.96
CA GLY A 205 0.95 20.95 5.00
C GLY A 205 0.90 21.74 6.31
N PRO A 206 1.04 23.06 6.32
CA PRO A 206 0.91 23.90 7.53
C PRO A 206 -0.47 23.85 8.22
N MET A 207 -1.53 23.42 7.49
CA MET A 207 -2.89 23.27 8.02
C MET A 207 -3.11 21.91 8.72
N VAL A 208 -2.22 20.95 8.53
CA VAL A 208 -2.21 19.69 9.28
C VAL A 208 -1.97 20.01 10.76
N PRO A 209 -2.69 19.42 11.73
CA PRO A 209 -2.46 19.71 13.15
C PRO A 209 -1.01 19.55 13.62
N LEU A 210 -0.24 18.60 13.04
CA LEU A 210 1.20 18.49 13.30
C LEU A 210 2.05 19.51 12.54
N GLY A 211 1.45 20.46 11.78
CA GLY A 211 2.12 21.57 11.11
C GLY A 211 2.91 21.19 9.86
N ARG A 212 2.79 19.97 9.35
CA ARG A 212 3.47 19.51 8.14
C ARG A 212 2.71 18.42 7.42
N ALA A 213 2.96 18.28 6.14
CA ALA A 213 2.59 17.05 5.42
C ALA A 213 3.35 15.84 5.99
N GLY A 214 2.76 14.67 5.90
CA GLY A 214 3.44 13.41 6.16
C GLY A 214 4.50 13.13 5.09
N THR A 215 5.42 12.24 5.41
CA THR A 215 6.42 11.72 4.48
C THR A 215 6.18 10.22 4.24
N PRO A 216 6.70 9.63 3.16
CA PRO A 216 6.70 8.18 3.00
C PRO A 216 7.29 7.42 4.21
N ALA A 217 8.27 8.00 4.90
CA ALA A 217 8.87 7.41 6.09
C ALA A 217 7.91 7.37 7.30
N ASP A 218 7.05 8.38 7.48
CA ASP A 218 6.02 8.38 8.54
C ASP A 218 5.07 7.19 8.37
N ILE A 219 4.66 6.90 7.13
CA ILE A 219 3.78 5.77 6.81
C ILE A 219 4.52 4.43 6.94
N ALA A 220 5.75 4.38 6.46
CA ALA A 220 6.59 3.19 6.48
C ALA A 220 6.90 2.71 7.91
N ALA A 221 7.15 3.62 8.84
CA ALA A 221 7.37 3.29 10.24
C ALA A 221 6.17 2.58 10.88
N ALA A 222 4.96 3.03 10.56
CA ALA A 222 3.73 2.35 11.01
C ALA A 222 3.53 0.99 10.34
N CYS A 223 3.86 0.85 9.04
CA CYS A 223 3.86 -0.44 8.35
C CYS A 223 4.83 -1.43 9.00
N SER A 224 6.07 -1.01 9.24
CA SER A 224 7.10 -1.82 9.87
C SER A 224 6.65 -2.32 11.25
N PHE A 225 6.10 -1.43 12.09
CA PHE A 225 5.53 -1.81 13.39
C PHE A 225 4.43 -2.88 13.27
N LEU A 226 3.49 -2.72 12.32
CA LEU A 226 2.40 -3.68 12.12
C LEU A 226 2.89 -5.03 11.55
N CYS A 227 4.02 -5.04 10.83
CA CYS A 227 4.64 -6.25 10.30
C CYS A 227 5.53 -6.97 11.32
N ALA A 228 6.01 -6.27 12.36
CA ALA A 228 6.88 -6.81 13.39
C ALA A 228 6.11 -7.68 14.40
N GLU A 229 6.86 -8.45 15.22
CA GLU A 229 6.29 -9.24 16.32
C GLU A 229 5.59 -8.35 17.37
N SER A 230 6.05 -7.12 17.56
CA SER A 230 5.41 -6.13 18.43
C SER A 230 4.00 -5.75 18.00
N GLY A 231 3.65 -5.94 16.72
CA GLY A 231 2.30 -5.75 16.17
C GLY A 231 1.42 -7.02 16.20
N SER A 232 1.89 -8.14 16.72
CA SER A 232 1.23 -9.45 16.58
C SER A 232 -0.17 -9.54 17.21
N TYR A 233 -0.50 -8.66 18.16
CA TYR A 233 -1.84 -8.62 18.77
C TYR A 233 -2.77 -7.57 18.16
N ILE A 234 -2.40 -7.02 17.00
CA ILE A 234 -3.17 -6.00 16.28
C ILE A 234 -3.66 -6.60 14.96
N THR A 235 -4.98 -6.72 14.80
CA THR A 235 -5.61 -7.16 13.55
C THR A 235 -6.96 -6.47 13.35
N GLY A 236 -7.37 -6.25 12.10
CA GLY A 236 -8.61 -5.60 11.72
C GLY A 236 -8.64 -4.09 11.98
N GLN A 237 -7.50 -3.48 12.32
CA GLN A 237 -7.45 -2.07 12.67
C GLN A 237 -7.17 -1.18 11.45
N ILE A 238 -7.74 0.02 11.51
CA ILE A 238 -7.49 1.09 10.53
C ILE A 238 -6.71 2.16 11.26
N LEU A 239 -5.40 2.16 11.06
CA LEU A 239 -4.50 3.09 11.74
C LEU A 239 -4.39 4.40 10.97
N GLY A 240 -4.91 5.48 11.53
CA GLY A 240 -4.77 6.83 10.98
C GLY A 240 -3.34 7.35 11.17
N VAL A 241 -2.54 7.36 10.11
CA VAL A 241 -1.23 8.04 10.08
C VAL A 241 -1.39 9.31 9.26
N ASN A 242 -2.00 10.32 9.88
CA ASN A 242 -2.62 11.46 9.20
C ASN A 242 -2.32 12.83 9.81
N GLY A 243 -1.36 12.90 10.75
CA GLY A 243 -0.97 14.17 11.40
C GLY A 243 -2.07 14.85 12.22
N GLY A 244 -3.15 14.12 12.55
CA GLY A 244 -4.32 14.66 13.27
C GLY A 244 -5.40 15.27 12.35
N MET A 245 -5.28 15.15 11.03
CA MET A 245 -6.28 15.65 10.07
C MET A 245 -7.65 14.99 10.22
N TYR A 246 -7.68 13.78 10.79
CA TYR A 246 -8.91 13.07 11.11
C TYR A 246 -8.74 12.30 12.42
N ILE A 247 -9.64 12.57 13.38
CA ILE A 247 -9.68 11.94 14.70
C ILE A 247 -11.07 11.31 14.85
N TRP A 248 -11.13 10.05 15.26
CA TRP A 248 -12.38 9.35 15.58
C TRP A 248 -12.92 9.77 16.94
#